data_044a38f7a8551927cf540a810364d06e
#
_entry.id   044a38f7a8551927cf540a810364d06e
#
_cell.length_a   1.000
_cell.length_b   1.000
_cell.length_c   1.000
_cell.angle_alpha   90.00
_cell.angle_beta   90.00
_cell.angle_gamma   90.00
#
_symmetry.space_group_name_H-M   'P 1'
#
loop_
_entity.id
_entity.type
_entity.pdbx_description
1 polymer ?
#
loop_
_entity_poly.entity_id
_entity_poly.type
_entity_poly.pdbx_seq_one_letter_code
_entity_poly.pdbx_strand_id
1 'polypeptide(L)'
;HLLGMHSSLSRLGGGVGTRGPGEQKLELDRRAIRARISFLREKLGELKRHREVSRAQREKSGSYIVALVGYTNAGKSTLLNRLTDAGILAENKLFATLDPTTRKLALPGGEEVLVTDTVGFIRKLPHQLIEAFHSTLEEARYADLILHVVDASSPEADTQMAVVYETL
;
A
#
# COMPACT_ATOMS: atom_id res chain seq x y z
N HIS A 1 -2.50 1.71 -24.21
CA HIS A 1 -3.35 1.12 -25.30
C HIS A 1 -4.33 2.10 -25.97
N LEU A 2 -4.34 3.39 -25.62
CA LEU A 2 -5.22 4.40 -26.24
C LEU A 2 -4.56 5.20 -27.37
N LEU A 3 -3.28 5.01 -27.63
CA LEU A 3 -2.51 5.79 -28.63
C LEU A 3 -2.52 5.19 -30.04
N GLY A 4 -3.03 3.99 -30.24
CA GLY A 4 -3.02 3.30 -31.54
C GLY A 4 -4.30 3.40 -32.40
N MET A 5 -5.36 4.06 -31.91
CA MET A 5 -6.67 4.04 -32.59
C MET A 5 -6.98 5.28 -33.47
N HIS A 6 -6.00 6.15 -33.69
CA HIS A 6 -6.24 7.39 -34.43
C HIS A 6 -6.45 7.22 -35.95
N SER A 7 -6.07 6.09 -36.55
CA SER A 7 -6.08 5.96 -38.02
C SER A 7 -7.36 5.37 -38.62
N SER A 8 -8.26 4.80 -37.83
CA SER A 8 -9.48 4.14 -38.36
C SER A 8 -10.77 4.96 -38.26
N LEU A 9 -10.73 6.15 -37.66
CA LEU A 9 -11.94 6.93 -37.30
C LEU A 9 -12.20 8.17 -38.18
N SER A 10 -11.38 8.43 -39.20
CA SER A 10 -11.45 9.67 -39.97
C SER A 10 -12.13 9.57 -41.34
N ARG A 11 -12.86 8.49 -41.62
CA ARG A 11 -13.59 8.38 -42.91
C ARG A 11 -15.10 8.37 -42.69
N LEU A 12 -15.67 9.54 -42.52
CA LEU A 12 -17.05 9.85 -43.00
C LEU A 12 -17.26 11.35 -42.83
N GLY A 13 -17.40 12.00 -44.00
CA GLY A 13 -17.56 13.46 -44.11
C GLY A 13 -18.84 13.94 -43.47
N GLY A 14 -18.75 15.08 -42.84
CA GLY A 14 -19.87 15.85 -42.37
C GLY A 14 -19.36 17.24 -42.07
N GLY A 15 -20.08 18.26 -42.54
CA GLY A 15 -19.70 19.66 -42.51
C GLY A 15 -19.25 20.23 -41.18
N VAL A 16 -18.64 21.38 -41.21
CA VAL A 16 -18.14 22.16 -40.09
C VAL A 16 -19.19 22.21 -38.97
N GLY A 17 -18.95 21.46 -37.88
CA GLY A 17 -19.78 21.49 -36.66
C GLY A 17 -20.38 20.16 -36.18
N THR A 18 -20.30 19.06 -36.94
CA THR A 18 -20.76 17.74 -36.48
C THR A 18 -19.60 16.94 -35.91
N ARG A 19 -19.62 16.70 -34.59
CA ARG A 19 -18.69 15.75 -33.93
C ARG A 19 -18.91 14.37 -34.53
N GLY A 20 -17.87 13.82 -35.17
CA GLY A 20 -17.91 12.47 -35.73
C GLY A 20 -18.12 11.39 -34.62
N PRO A 21 -18.68 10.22 -34.99
CA PRO A 21 -18.94 9.14 -34.01
C PRO A 21 -17.70 8.71 -33.21
N GLY A 22 -16.50 8.91 -33.76
CA GLY A 22 -15.23 8.66 -33.07
C GLY A 22 -14.94 9.69 -31.98
N GLU A 23 -15.26 10.96 -32.20
CA GLU A 23 -15.09 12.02 -31.20
C GLU A 23 -16.08 11.86 -30.04
N GLN A 24 -17.31 11.43 -30.30
CA GLN A 24 -18.30 11.12 -29.27
C GLN A 24 -17.85 9.94 -28.39
N LYS A 25 -17.32 8.88 -28.98
CA LYS A 25 -16.81 7.75 -28.24
C LYS A 25 -15.62 8.13 -27.36
N LEU A 26 -14.66 8.89 -27.87
CA LEU A 26 -13.53 9.42 -27.12
C LEU A 26 -13.97 10.30 -25.93
N GLU A 27 -14.99 11.12 -26.12
CA GLU A 27 -15.52 11.96 -25.04
C GLU A 27 -16.22 11.12 -23.96
N LEU A 28 -16.98 10.09 -24.34
CA LEU A 28 -17.59 9.15 -23.40
C LEU A 28 -16.52 8.39 -22.59
N ASP A 29 -15.48 7.90 -23.26
CA ASP A 29 -14.36 7.21 -22.60
C ASP A 29 -13.63 8.15 -21.63
N ARG A 30 -13.39 9.40 -22.02
CA ARG A 30 -12.79 10.42 -21.13
C ARG A 30 -13.67 10.70 -19.91
N ARG A 31 -14.99 10.78 -20.08
CA ARG A 31 -15.93 10.98 -18.97
C ARG A 31 -15.92 9.77 -18.03
N ALA A 32 -15.92 8.55 -18.55
CA ALA A 32 -15.87 7.33 -17.77
C ALA A 32 -14.56 7.26 -16.96
N ILE A 33 -13.42 7.59 -17.57
CA ILE A 33 -12.11 7.63 -16.88
C ILE A 33 -12.12 8.70 -15.79
N ARG A 34 -12.60 9.92 -16.07
CA ARG A 34 -12.68 10.99 -15.06
C ARG A 34 -13.59 10.60 -13.88
N ALA A 35 -14.76 10.01 -14.17
CA ALA A 35 -15.65 9.51 -13.14
C ALA A 35 -14.98 8.43 -12.29
N ARG A 36 -14.23 7.51 -12.91
CA ARG A 36 -13.48 6.48 -12.20
C ARG A 36 -12.38 7.06 -11.32
N ILE A 37 -11.65 8.05 -11.82
CA ILE A 37 -10.61 8.77 -11.04
C ILE A 37 -11.24 9.48 -9.84
N SER A 38 -12.37 10.18 -10.04
CA SER A 38 -13.09 10.86 -8.96
C SER A 38 -13.55 9.88 -7.89
N PHE A 39 -14.16 8.77 -8.29
CA PHE A 39 -14.58 7.69 -7.39
C PHE A 39 -13.41 7.12 -6.57
N LEU A 40 -12.28 6.85 -7.23
CA LEU A 40 -11.09 6.33 -6.54
C LEU A 40 -10.51 7.34 -5.55
N ARG A 41 -10.49 8.63 -5.90
CA ARG A 41 -10.05 9.71 -4.99
C ARG A 41 -10.95 9.81 -3.75
N GLU A 42 -12.26 9.70 -3.93
CA GLU A 42 -13.22 9.69 -2.83
C GLU A 42 -12.97 8.50 -1.90
N LYS A 43 -12.80 7.30 -2.46
CA LYS A 43 -12.48 6.09 -1.69
C LYS A 43 -11.16 6.20 -0.93
N LEU A 44 -10.14 6.78 -1.52
CA LEU A 44 -8.88 7.08 -0.83
C LEU A 44 -9.09 8.06 0.34
N GLY A 45 -9.92 9.08 0.16
CA GLY A 45 -10.28 10.01 1.24
C GLY A 45 -11.03 9.34 2.39
N GLU A 46 -11.93 8.40 2.10
CA GLU A 46 -12.62 7.60 3.11
C GLU A 46 -11.64 6.71 3.90
N LEU A 47 -10.74 6.02 3.19
CA LEU A 47 -9.72 5.18 3.82
C LEU A 47 -8.78 5.98 4.73
N LYS A 48 -8.34 7.17 4.30
CA LYS A 48 -7.52 8.07 5.14
C LYS A 48 -8.24 8.45 6.42
N ARG A 49 -9.50 8.89 6.33
CA ARG A 49 -10.33 9.21 7.50
C ARG A 49 -10.51 8.02 8.44
N HIS A 50 -10.77 6.83 7.89
CA HIS A 50 -10.92 5.62 8.70
C HIS A 50 -9.63 5.30 9.48
N ARG A 51 -8.47 5.46 8.85
CA ARG A 51 -7.16 5.27 9.50
C ARG A 51 -6.94 6.29 10.63
N GLU A 52 -7.27 7.57 10.39
CA GLU A 52 -7.17 8.62 11.43
C GLU A 52 -8.05 8.32 12.65
N VAL A 53 -9.30 7.88 12.43
CA VAL A 53 -10.21 7.50 13.52
C VAL A 53 -9.67 6.28 14.29
N SER A 54 -9.20 5.26 13.58
CA SER A 54 -8.62 4.07 14.21
C SER A 54 -7.36 4.41 15.01
N ARG A 55 -6.56 5.36 14.54
CA ARG A 55 -5.39 5.87 15.26
C ARG A 55 -5.80 6.59 16.54
N ALA A 56 -6.73 7.54 16.46
CA ALA A 56 -7.20 8.27 17.63
C ALA A 56 -7.81 7.34 18.71
N GLN A 57 -8.44 6.24 18.30
CA GLN A 57 -8.92 5.23 19.23
C GLN A 57 -7.77 4.45 19.89
N ARG A 58 -6.72 4.10 19.13
CA ARG A 58 -5.52 3.42 19.67
C ARG A 58 -4.77 4.28 20.68
N GLU A 59 -4.56 5.56 20.38
CA GLU A 59 -3.96 6.52 21.30
C GLU A 59 -4.76 6.64 22.61
N LYS A 60 -6.09 6.67 22.53
CA LYS A 60 -6.95 6.73 23.72
C LYS A 60 -6.94 5.46 24.56
N SER A 61 -6.69 4.30 23.95
CA SER A 61 -6.62 3.02 24.66
C SER A 61 -5.33 2.81 25.43
N GLY A 62 -4.31 3.67 25.23
CA GLY A 62 -2.99 3.53 25.85
C GLY A 62 -2.24 2.26 25.42
N SER A 63 -2.63 1.63 24.30
CA SER A 63 -1.98 0.42 23.82
C SER A 63 -0.68 0.75 23.11
N TYR A 64 0.40 0.09 23.48
CA TYR A 64 1.69 0.19 22.78
C TYR A 64 1.60 -0.39 21.36
N ILE A 65 2.16 0.32 20.42
CA ILE A 65 2.17 -0.05 18.99
C ILE A 65 3.58 -0.45 18.59
N VAL A 66 3.71 -1.66 18.05
CA VAL A 66 4.95 -2.22 17.53
C VAL A 66 4.80 -2.39 16.02
N ALA A 67 5.64 -1.73 15.23
CA ALA A 67 5.66 -1.88 13.78
C ALA A 67 6.75 -2.86 13.33
N LEU A 68 6.37 -3.86 12.53
CA LEU A 68 7.31 -4.73 11.86
C LEU A 68 7.76 -4.09 10.55
N VAL A 69 9.02 -3.74 10.43
CA VAL A 69 9.60 -3.21 9.19
C VAL A 69 10.67 -4.18 8.67
N GLY A 70 10.99 -4.08 7.40
CA GLY A 70 12.03 -4.91 6.81
C GLY A 70 11.84 -5.06 5.30
N TYR A 71 12.85 -5.60 4.66
CA TYR A 71 12.84 -5.80 3.22
C TYR A 71 11.69 -6.72 2.79
N THR A 72 11.25 -6.61 1.52
CA THR A 72 10.22 -7.52 1.00
C THR A 72 10.70 -8.97 1.11
N ASN A 73 9.82 -9.87 1.48
CA ASN A 73 10.10 -11.29 1.71
C ASN A 73 11.09 -11.60 2.87
N ALA A 74 11.35 -10.66 3.76
CA ALA A 74 12.21 -10.90 4.95
C ALA A 74 11.51 -11.70 6.07
N GLY A 75 10.27 -12.12 5.89
CA GLY A 75 9.53 -12.96 6.84
C GLY A 75 8.66 -12.20 7.85
N LYS A 76 8.35 -10.90 7.66
CA LYS A 76 7.54 -10.08 8.57
C LYS A 76 6.17 -10.70 8.87
N SER A 77 5.39 -11.00 7.84
CA SER A 77 4.05 -11.60 7.99
C SER A 77 4.10 -13.00 8.60
N THR A 78 5.16 -13.77 8.31
CA THR A 78 5.40 -15.06 8.93
C THR A 78 5.68 -14.90 10.44
N LEU A 79 6.49 -13.90 10.80
CA LEU A 79 6.78 -13.59 12.21
C LEU A 79 5.50 -13.16 12.93
N LEU A 80 4.70 -12.25 12.35
CA LEU A 80 3.44 -11.80 12.94
C LEU A 80 2.50 -12.99 13.17
N ASN A 81 2.34 -13.88 12.18
CA ASN A 81 1.51 -15.08 12.31
C ASN A 81 1.96 -15.99 13.46
N ARG A 82 3.26 -16.16 13.62
CA ARG A 82 3.82 -16.98 14.70
C ARG A 82 3.63 -16.36 16.08
N LEU A 83 3.69 -15.05 16.17
CA LEU A 83 3.54 -14.33 17.43
C LEU A 83 2.07 -14.22 17.87
N THR A 84 1.14 -14.11 16.91
CA THR A 84 -0.26 -13.77 17.21
C THR A 84 -1.25 -14.90 16.89
N ASP A 85 -0.77 -16.06 16.44
CA ASP A 85 -1.60 -17.19 16.00
C ASP A 85 -2.63 -16.82 14.91
N ALA A 86 -2.35 -15.74 14.19
CA ALA A 86 -3.23 -15.18 13.17
C ALA A 86 -2.90 -15.82 11.82
N GLY A 87 -3.82 -16.55 11.21
CA GLY A 87 -3.67 -17.18 9.90
C GLY A 87 -3.61 -16.18 8.72
N ILE A 88 -2.68 -15.21 8.74
CA ILE A 88 -2.46 -14.28 7.63
C ILE A 88 -1.75 -15.04 6.51
N LEU A 89 -2.20 -14.85 5.27
CA LEU A 89 -1.54 -15.37 4.08
C LEU A 89 -0.10 -14.83 4.00
N ALA A 90 0.84 -15.64 4.45
CA ALA A 90 2.27 -15.39 4.23
C ALA A 90 2.65 -16.04 2.90
N GLU A 91 2.66 -15.26 1.83
CA GLU A 91 3.08 -15.75 0.51
C GLU A 91 4.53 -15.35 0.25
N ASN A 92 5.29 -16.28 -0.37
CA ASN A 92 6.64 -16.03 -0.89
C ASN A 92 6.60 -15.17 -2.17
N LYS A 93 5.96 -13.99 -2.08
CA LYS A 93 5.84 -13.03 -3.18
C LYS A 93 6.28 -11.65 -2.73
N LEU A 94 6.84 -10.89 -3.66
CA LEU A 94 7.12 -9.47 -3.45
C LEU A 94 5.79 -8.75 -3.16
N PHE A 95 5.78 -7.91 -2.11
CA PHE A 95 4.58 -7.19 -1.67
C PHE A 95 3.38 -8.08 -1.31
N ALA A 96 3.62 -9.19 -0.62
CA ALA A 96 2.56 -10.06 -0.10
C ALA A 96 1.58 -9.30 0.81
N THR A 97 2.09 -8.31 1.56
CA THR A 97 1.31 -7.39 2.39
C THR A 97 1.25 -6.03 1.72
N LEU A 98 0.09 -5.61 1.24
CA LEU A 98 -0.18 -4.28 0.67
C LEU A 98 -0.93 -3.38 1.66
N ASP A 99 -1.70 -3.96 2.56
CA ASP A 99 -2.44 -3.24 3.62
C ASP A 99 -1.83 -3.58 4.98
N PRO A 100 -1.51 -2.57 5.81
CA PRO A 100 -1.00 -2.81 7.16
C PRO A 100 -2.00 -3.64 7.97
N THR A 101 -1.55 -4.75 8.51
CA THR A 101 -2.39 -5.62 9.35
C THR A 101 -1.95 -5.50 10.79
N THR A 102 -2.83 -5.00 11.66
CA THR A 102 -2.57 -4.85 13.10
C THR A 102 -3.21 -6.01 13.86
N ARG A 103 -2.46 -6.60 14.79
CA ARG A 103 -2.91 -7.70 15.67
C ARG A 103 -2.52 -7.42 17.11
N LYS A 104 -3.32 -7.93 18.04
CA LYS A 104 -2.98 -7.94 19.46
C LYS A 104 -2.03 -9.09 19.76
N LEU A 105 -1.00 -8.78 20.52
CA LEU A 105 -0.07 -9.75 21.09
C LEU A 105 -0.09 -9.63 22.61
N ALA A 106 -0.45 -10.71 23.28
CA ALA A 106 -0.34 -10.79 24.73
C ALA A 106 1.12 -11.13 25.11
N LEU A 107 1.70 -10.33 25.96
CA LEU A 107 3.04 -10.56 26.50
C LEU A 107 2.98 -11.47 27.76
N PRO A 108 4.08 -12.15 28.10
CA PRO A 108 4.12 -13.02 29.27
C PRO A 108 3.77 -12.33 30.61
N GLY A 109 3.89 -11.02 30.68
CA GLY A 109 3.49 -10.20 31.84
C GLY A 109 2.01 -9.88 31.94
N GLY A 110 1.18 -10.32 30.96
CA GLY A 110 -0.25 -10.00 30.90
C GLY A 110 -0.56 -8.67 30.21
N GLU A 111 0.43 -7.94 29.76
CA GLU A 111 0.28 -6.72 28.96
C GLU A 111 -0.07 -7.06 27.51
N GLU A 112 -0.91 -6.25 26.88
CA GLU A 112 -1.24 -6.38 25.47
C GLU A 112 -0.55 -5.28 24.65
N VAL A 113 0.08 -5.67 23.54
CA VAL A 113 0.64 -4.74 22.56
C VAL A 113 -0.01 -4.97 21.20
N LEU A 114 -0.08 -3.91 20.39
CA LEU A 114 -0.55 -3.98 19.01
C LEU A 114 0.65 -4.13 18.08
N VAL A 115 0.72 -5.24 17.36
CA VAL A 115 1.78 -5.49 16.38
C VAL A 115 1.21 -5.27 14.98
N THR A 116 1.85 -4.40 14.21
CA THR A 116 1.45 -4.06 12.84
C THR A 116 2.46 -4.57 11.84
N ASP A 117 2.01 -5.43 10.91
CA ASP A 117 2.80 -5.78 9.73
C ASP A 117 2.73 -4.65 8.71
N THR A 118 3.87 -4.31 8.15
CA THR A 118 3.97 -3.25 7.15
C THR A 118 4.38 -3.80 5.78
N VAL A 119 4.16 -3.00 4.73
CA VAL A 119 4.65 -3.33 3.38
C VAL A 119 6.17 -3.49 3.40
N GLY A 120 6.67 -4.53 2.74
CA GLY A 120 8.11 -4.76 2.64
C GLY A 120 8.82 -3.70 1.81
N PHE A 121 9.97 -3.25 2.30
CA PHE A 121 10.85 -2.33 1.58
C PHE A 121 11.49 -3.01 0.36
N ILE A 122 11.73 -2.25 -0.69
CA ILE A 122 12.38 -2.72 -1.91
C ILE A 122 13.32 -1.65 -2.45
N ARG A 123 14.41 -2.10 -3.03
CA ARG A 123 15.32 -1.23 -3.77
C ARG A 123 14.65 -0.75 -5.07
N LYS A 124 14.60 0.56 -5.31
CA LYS A 124 13.93 1.18 -6.48
C LYS A 124 12.42 0.93 -6.51
N LEU A 125 11.71 1.51 -5.55
CA LEU A 125 10.26 1.49 -5.53
C LEU A 125 9.69 2.12 -6.81
N PRO A 126 8.79 1.45 -7.54
CA PRO A 126 8.13 2.06 -8.69
C PRO A 126 7.38 3.33 -8.26
N HIS A 127 7.51 4.41 -9.02
CA HIS A 127 6.89 5.70 -8.72
C HIS A 127 5.38 5.61 -8.44
N GLN A 128 4.70 4.66 -9.07
CA GLN A 128 3.27 4.41 -8.90
C GLN A 128 2.90 3.86 -7.50
N LEU A 129 3.87 3.27 -6.78
CA LEU A 129 3.67 2.69 -5.46
C LEU A 129 4.15 3.60 -4.32
N ILE A 130 4.79 4.73 -4.63
CA ILE A 130 5.34 5.65 -3.63
C ILE A 130 4.23 6.18 -2.70
N GLU A 131 3.07 6.57 -3.23
CA GLU A 131 1.95 7.06 -2.41
C GLU A 131 1.36 5.97 -1.49
N ALA A 132 1.24 4.73 -1.99
CA ALA A 132 0.81 3.59 -1.17
C ALA A 132 1.84 3.29 -0.08
N PHE A 133 3.12 3.45 -0.40
CA PHE A 133 4.23 3.24 0.51
C PHE A 133 4.30 4.30 1.61
N HIS A 134 4.03 5.57 1.29
CA HIS A 134 3.95 6.64 2.29
C HIS A 134 2.92 6.34 3.38
N SER A 135 1.78 5.77 3.03
CA SER A 135 0.76 5.40 4.03
C SER A 135 1.23 4.30 4.99
N THR A 136 2.16 3.48 4.54
CA THR A 136 2.74 2.38 5.33
C THR A 136 3.88 2.89 6.22
N LEU A 137 4.68 3.84 5.71
CA LEU A 137 5.68 4.56 6.50
C LEU A 137 5.04 5.36 7.64
N GLU A 138 3.83 5.89 7.42
CA GLU A 138 3.07 6.54 8.49
C GLU A 138 2.80 5.59 9.66
N GLU A 139 2.45 4.33 9.45
CA GLU A 139 2.23 3.37 10.54
C GLU A 139 3.54 3.09 11.31
N ALA A 140 4.68 2.97 10.63
CA ALA A 140 5.98 2.83 11.28
C ALA A 140 6.36 4.10 12.08
N ARG A 141 6.07 5.27 11.54
CA ARG A 141 6.38 6.56 12.14
C ARG A 141 5.61 6.85 13.43
N TYR A 142 4.42 6.25 13.59
CA TYR A 142 3.57 6.40 14.79
C TYR A 142 3.67 5.20 15.73
N ALA A 143 4.55 4.25 15.47
CA ALA A 143 4.81 3.15 16.37
C ALA A 143 5.69 3.60 17.54
N ASP A 144 5.40 3.06 18.73
CA ASP A 144 6.23 3.25 19.93
C ASP A 144 7.54 2.47 19.83
N LEU A 145 7.52 1.36 19.07
CA LEU A 145 8.68 0.51 18.82
C LEU A 145 8.68 0.01 17.38
N ILE A 146 9.83 0.08 16.75
CA ILE A 146 10.07 -0.51 15.42
C ILE A 146 10.91 -1.77 15.57
N LEU A 147 10.40 -2.90 15.06
CA LEU A 147 11.14 -4.15 14.93
C LEU A 147 11.58 -4.35 13.48
N HIS A 148 12.87 -4.25 13.24
CA HIS A 148 13.45 -4.49 11.92
C HIS A 148 13.71 -6.00 11.73
N VAL A 149 12.95 -6.61 10.81
CA VAL A 149 13.06 -8.02 10.44
C VAL A 149 14.02 -8.16 9.26
N VAL A 150 15.06 -8.95 9.43
CA VAL A 150 16.11 -9.18 8.42
C VAL A 150 16.22 -10.66 8.15
N ASP A 151 16.29 -11.03 6.87
CA ASP A 151 16.65 -12.39 6.47
C ASP A 151 18.16 -12.55 6.51
N ALA A 152 18.67 -13.11 7.60
CA ALA A 152 20.10 -13.33 7.82
C ALA A 152 20.71 -14.37 6.87
N SER A 153 19.90 -15.16 6.17
CA SER A 153 20.37 -16.12 5.17
C SER A 153 20.61 -15.49 3.79
N SER A 154 20.11 -14.27 3.58
CA SER A 154 20.28 -13.54 2.32
C SER A 154 21.74 -13.05 2.18
N PRO A 155 22.40 -13.29 1.04
CA PRO A 155 23.72 -12.73 0.76
C PRO A 155 23.72 -11.21 0.65
N GLU A 156 22.54 -10.60 0.48
CA GLU A 156 22.33 -9.14 0.37
C GLU A 156 21.79 -8.51 1.67
N ALA A 157 21.84 -9.21 2.80
CA ALA A 157 21.25 -8.76 4.07
C ALA A 157 21.68 -7.34 4.45
N ASP A 158 22.96 -7.02 4.38
CA ASP A 158 23.50 -5.69 4.70
C ASP A 158 22.96 -4.61 3.76
N THR A 159 22.87 -4.91 2.46
CA THR A 159 22.32 -3.98 1.46
C THR A 159 20.83 -3.76 1.70
N GLN A 160 20.08 -4.82 2.04
CA GLN A 160 18.67 -4.75 2.36
C GLN A 160 18.42 -3.94 3.63
N MET A 161 19.25 -4.12 4.67
CA MET A 161 19.18 -3.31 5.87
C MET A 161 19.42 -1.82 5.57
N ALA A 162 20.45 -1.50 4.77
CA ALA A 162 20.72 -0.12 4.38
C ALA A 162 19.52 0.54 3.70
N VAL A 163 18.86 -0.16 2.76
CA VAL A 163 17.64 0.35 2.09
C VAL A 163 16.52 0.67 3.07
N VAL A 164 16.34 -0.16 4.09
CA VAL A 164 15.32 0.08 5.13
C VAL A 164 15.68 1.31 5.95
N TYR A 165 16.93 1.44 6.39
CA TYR A 165 17.39 2.60 7.19
C TYR A 165 17.35 3.92 6.43
N GLU A 166 17.66 3.92 5.13
CA GLU A 166 17.58 5.13 4.30
C GLU A 166 16.15 5.60 4.06
N THR A 167 15.17 4.72 4.26
CA THR A 167 13.77 5.02 3.95
C THR A 167 12.96 5.40 5.19
N LEU A 168 13.38 4.95 6.40
CA LEU A 168 12.76 5.29 7.69
C LEU A 168 13.18 6.66 8.18
#